data_60e2fb227b1f2ed0db36a7950726ed5a
#
_entry.id   60e2fb227b1f2ed0db36a7950726ed5a
#
_cell.length_a   1.000
_cell.length_b   1.000
_cell.length_c   1.000
_cell.angle_alpha   90.00
_cell.angle_beta   90.00
_cell.angle_gamma   90.00
#
_symmetry.space_group_name_H-M   'P 1'
#
loop_
_entity.id
_entity.type
_entity.pdbx_description
1 polymer ?
#
loop_
_entity_poly.entity_id
_entity_poly.type
_entity_poly.pdbx_seq_one_letter_code
_entity_poly.pdbx_strand_id
1 'polypeptide(L)'
;MKKYLIPTIVLGLIAGGIFVRYQIVSPAKAAARDLEAINGITVGKMTEAELLGRSAFQTAVRHCAEADCVYHTERTNNFLKLLHLAPSTFVGTAVWVRDGMVVEVDVFVNGEGLTPISLSQKRALPAECASNPCVKHLALPNKKLVKIQIVFTDESEFRNRMPEAVQASCLSRIHGCSTYNELMPLTRDLGLDTLAAFK
;
A
#
# COMPACT_ATOMS: atom_id res chain seq x y z
N MET A 1 -10.05 24.14 45.26
CA MET A 1 -10.37 23.22 44.15
C MET A 1 -10.42 23.89 42.77
N LYS A 2 -10.95 25.12 42.58
CA LYS A 2 -11.03 25.78 41.26
C LYS A 2 -9.70 26.10 40.59
N LYS A 3 -8.59 26.28 41.31
CA LYS A 3 -7.27 26.69 40.76
C LYS A 3 -6.60 25.63 39.86
N TYR A 4 -6.95 24.35 40.00
CA TYR A 4 -6.35 23.27 39.19
C TYR A 4 -7.23 22.80 38.07
N LEU A 5 -8.50 23.21 38.03
CA LEU A 5 -9.45 22.74 36.99
C LEU A 5 -9.06 23.21 35.59
N ILE A 6 -8.70 24.49 35.46
CA ILE A 6 -8.33 25.07 34.14
C ILE A 6 -7.06 24.44 33.59
N PRO A 7 -5.92 24.31 34.31
CA PRO A 7 -4.73 23.68 33.78
C PRO A 7 -4.94 22.20 33.47
N THR A 8 -5.76 21.50 34.20
CA THR A 8 -6.09 20.07 33.88
C THR A 8 -6.88 19.95 32.60
N ILE A 9 -7.86 20.83 32.33
CA ILE A 9 -8.63 20.86 31.11
C ILE A 9 -7.72 21.19 29.91
N VAL A 10 -6.87 22.22 30.06
CA VAL A 10 -5.93 22.60 28.98
C VAL A 10 -4.96 21.48 28.66
N LEU A 11 -4.40 20.81 29.68
CA LEU A 11 -3.51 19.67 29.47
C LEU A 11 -4.23 18.50 28.76
N GLY A 12 -5.47 18.23 29.14
CA GLY A 12 -6.32 17.22 28.52
C GLY A 12 -6.59 17.52 27.04
N LEU A 13 -6.87 18.78 26.71
CA LEU A 13 -7.10 19.21 25.32
C LEU A 13 -5.81 19.09 24.48
N ILE A 14 -4.67 19.47 25.02
CA ILE A 14 -3.36 19.33 24.35
C ILE A 14 -3.04 17.85 24.11
N ALA A 15 -3.16 17.01 25.13
CA ALA A 15 -2.92 15.57 25.02
C ALA A 15 -3.88 14.91 24.00
N GLY A 16 -5.16 15.28 24.05
CA GLY A 16 -6.16 14.84 23.07
C GLY A 16 -5.81 15.25 21.65
N GLY A 17 -5.40 16.50 21.45
CA GLY A 17 -4.97 17.00 20.12
C GLY A 17 -3.74 16.26 19.58
N ILE A 18 -2.74 15.98 20.42
CA ILE A 18 -1.55 15.21 20.06
C ILE A 18 -1.95 13.78 19.69
N PHE A 19 -2.81 13.14 20.47
CA PHE A 19 -3.30 11.79 20.20
C PHE A 19 -4.04 11.71 18.87
N VAL A 20 -4.99 12.62 18.62
CA VAL A 20 -5.73 12.69 17.35
C VAL A 20 -4.78 12.87 16.16
N ARG A 21 -3.84 13.82 16.27
CA ARG A 21 -2.82 14.03 15.22
C ARG A 21 -1.98 12.78 14.97
N TYR A 22 -1.58 12.08 16.03
CA TYR A 22 -0.82 10.83 15.90
C TYR A 22 -1.63 9.77 15.16
N GLN A 23 -2.89 9.54 15.51
CA GLN A 23 -3.78 8.57 14.88
C GLN A 23 -4.01 8.87 13.37
N ILE A 24 -4.07 10.14 13.01
CA ILE A 24 -4.26 10.57 11.62
C ILE A 24 -2.98 10.37 10.79
N VAL A 25 -1.82 10.75 11.32
CA VAL A 25 -0.56 10.81 10.54
C VAL A 25 0.20 9.49 10.55
N SER A 26 0.06 8.69 11.60
CA SER A 26 0.82 7.44 11.79
C SER A 26 0.65 6.43 10.65
N PRO A 27 -0.57 6.15 10.13
CA PRO A 27 -0.76 5.19 9.03
C PRO A 27 -0.03 5.62 7.75
N ALA A 28 -0.08 6.90 7.39
CA ALA A 28 0.58 7.42 6.20
C ALA A 28 2.11 7.33 6.30
N LYS A 29 2.67 7.65 7.48
CA LYS A 29 4.11 7.51 7.73
C LYS A 29 4.56 6.04 7.72
N ALA A 30 3.74 5.15 8.27
CA ALA A 30 4.02 3.73 8.25
C ALA A 30 3.98 3.18 6.81
N ALA A 31 2.95 3.53 6.01
CA ALA A 31 2.86 3.14 4.61
C ALA A 31 4.05 3.67 3.79
N ALA A 32 4.46 4.92 3.99
CA ALA A 32 5.62 5.47 3.29
C ALA A 32 6.91 4.69 3.61
N ARG A 33 7.13 4.28 4.86
CA ARG A 33 8.28 3.44 5.23
C ARG A 33 8.21 2.04 4.63
N ASP A 34 7.02 1.44 4.58
CA ASP A 34 6.82 0.13 3.96
C ASP A 34 7.11 0.21 2.45
N LEU A 35 6.66 1.27 1.77
CA LEU A 35 6.95 1.52 0.35
C LEU A 35 8.45 1.74 0.08
N GLU A 36 9.13 2.49 0.94
CA GLU A 36 10.58 2.67 0.85
C GLU A 36 11.34 1.35 1.04
N ALA A 37 10.91 0.52 2.00
CA ALA A 37 11.49 -0.80 2.22
C ALA A 37 11.31 -1.73 1.00
N ILE A 38 10.15 -1.69 0.35
CA ILE A 38 9.85 -2.41 -0.89
C ILE A 38 10.76 -1.96 -2.03
N ASN A 39 10.95 -0.66 -2.18
CA ASN A 39 11.79 -0.11 -3.26
C ASN A 39 13.25 -0.58 -3.20
N GLY A 40 13.72 -0.98 -2.03
CA GLY A 40 15.05 -1.55 -1.85
C GLY A 40 15.15 -3.06 -2.07
N ILE A 41 14.07 -3.77 -2.42
CA ILE A 41 14.09 -5.24 -2.60
C ILE A 41 14.53 -5.56 -4.04
N THR A 42 15.42 -6.56 -4.18
CA THR A 42 15.84 -7.09 -5.47
C THR A 42 15.27 -8.49 -5.66
N VAL A 43 14.30 -8.61 -6.57
CA VAL A 43 13.65 -9.88 -6.89
C VAL A 43 14.65 -10.85 -7.54
N GLY A 44 14.67 -12.10 -7.07
CA GLY A 44 15.57 -13.16 -7.55
C GLY A 44 17.01 -13.07 -7.04
N LYS A 45 17.35 -12.09 -6.15
CA LYS A 45 18.68 -11.97 -5.55
C LYS A 45 18.63 -11.90 -4.03
N MET A 46 17.59 -11.24 -3.48
CA MET A 46 17.44 -11.09 -2.03
C MET A 46 16.94 -12.38 -1.40
N THR A 47 17.58 -12.78 -0.31
CA THR A 47 17.17 -13.93 0.51
C THR A 47 16.09 -13.54 1.52
N GLU A 48 15.38 -14.54 2.04
CA GLU A 48 14.41 -14.36 3.14
C GLU A 48 15.07 -13.78 4.39
N ALA A 49 16.29 -14.22 4.71
CA ALA A 49 17.03 -13.74 5.86
C ALA A 49 17.38 -12.23 5.75
N GLU A 50 17.79 -11.79 4.56
CA GLU A 50 18.03 -10.36 4.27
C GLU A 50 16.75 -9.55 4.33
N LEU A 51 15.63 -10.09 3.85
CA LEU A 51 14.31 -9.47 3.95
C LEU A 51 13.92 -9.24 5.41
N LEU A 52 14.03 -10.27 6.25
CA LEU A 52 13.70 -10.22 7.68
C LEU A 52 14.63 -9.31 8.49
N GLY A 53 15.85 -9.06 7.99
CA GLY A 53 16.76 -8.06 8.56
C GLY A 53 16.25 -6.62 8.44
N ARG A 54 15.28 -6.35 7.56
CA ARG A 54 14.70 -5.02 7.38
C ARG A 54 13.58 -4.77 8.40
N SER A 55 13.62 -3.64 9.07
CA SER A 55 12.68 -3.29 10.15
C SER A 55 11.20 -3.31 9.72
N ALA A 56 10.91 -2.96 8.47
CA ALA A 56 9.54 -2.95 7.94
C ALA A 56 8.91 -4.35 7.92
N PHE A 57 9.72 -5.40 7.70
CA PHE A 57 9.22 -6.78 7.60
C PHE A 57 9.28 -7.56 8.91
N GLN A 58 9.90 -7.03 9.97
CA GLN A 58 9.89 -7.65 11.30
C GLN A 58 8.49 -7.73 11.90
N THR A 59 7.61 -6.80 11.53
CA THR A 59 6.21 -6.75 11.99
C THR A 59 5.21 -7.15 10.90
N ALA A 60 5.68 -7.60 9.74
CA ALA A 60 4.82 -8.08 8.66
C ALA A 60 4.10 -9.36 9.08
N VAL A 61 2.88 -9.51 8.61
CA VAL A 61 2.13 -10.76 8.79
C VAL A 61 2.71 -11.80 7.84
N ARG A 62 3.08 -12.95 8.38
CA ARG A 62 3.68 -14.05 7.62
C ARG A 62 2.65 -15.15 7.41
N HIS A 63 2.48 -15.57 6.17
CA HIS A 63 1.74 -16.76 5.79
C HIS A 63 2.64 -17.66 4.96
N CYS A 64 2.82 -18.91 5.38
CA CYS A 64 3.63 -19.88 4.65
C CYS A 64 2.77 -21.12 4.33
N ALA A 65 2.97 -21.65 3.12
CA ALA A 65 2.46 -22.94 2.68
C ALA A 65 3.62 -23.69 2.01
N GLU A 66 4.04 -24.80 2.61
CA GLU A 66 5.22 -25.58 2.17
C GLU A 66 6.50 -24.69 2.13
N ALA A 67 7.10 -24.53 0.96
CA ALA A 67 8.30 -23.71 0.73
C ALA A 67 7.99 -22.25 0.34
N ASP A 68 6.71 -21.92 0.15
CA ASP A 68 6.27 -20.59 -0.26
C ASP A 68 5.80 -19.77 0.95
N CYS A 69 6.40 -18.60 1.18
CA CYS A 69 6.00 -17.67 2.23
C CYS A 69 5.61 -16.33 1.62
N VAL A 70 4.59 -15.69 2.22
CA VAL A 70 4.19 -14.33 1.91
C VAL A 70 4.32 -13.48 3.15
N TYR A 71 5.05 -12.39 3.05
CA TYR A 71 5.16 -11.35 4.07
C TYR A 71 4.36 -10.16 3.62
N HIS A 72 3.34 -9.76 4.38
CA HIS A 72 2.54 -8.61 4.00
C HIS A 72 2.38 -7.60 5.12
N THR A 73 2.29 -6.34 4.74
CA THR A 73 1.92 -5.23 5.60
C THR A 73 0.66 -4.57 5.04
N GLU A 74 -0.16 -4.02 5.92
CA GLU A 74 -1.35 -3.27 5.54
C GLU A 74 -1.50 -2.05 6.44
N ARG A 75 -1.74 -0.90 5.84
CA ARG A 75 -1.96 0.37 6.53
C ARG A 75 -3.28 0.97 6.08
N THR A 76 -4.12 1.30 7.04
CA THR A 76 -5.47 1.79 6.79
C THR A 76 -5.72 3.09 7.55
N ASN A 77 -6.62 3.92 7.03
CA ASN A 77 -7.06 5.16 7.67
C ASN A 77 -8.23 4.95 8.65
N ASN A 78 -8.20 3.88 9.44
CA ASN A 78 -9.29 3.45 10.30
C ASN A 78 -9.83 4.55 11.21
N PHE A 79 -8.97 5.42 11.74
CA PHE A 79 -9.39 6.52 12.62
C PHE A 79 -10.24 7.56 11.87
N LEU A 80 -9.82 7.97 10.67
CA LEU A 80 -10.59 8.90 9.85
C LEU A 80 -11.92 8.27 9.38
N LYS A 81 -11.89 6.98 9.02
CA LYS A 81 -13.10 6.23 8.66
C LYS A 81 -14.08 6.15 9.83
N LEU A 82 -13.59 5.84 11.04
CA LEU A 82 -14.42 5.78 12.25
C LEU A 82 -15.13 7.11 12.54
N LEU A 83 -14.45 8.22 12.30
CA LEU A 83 -15.00 9.57 12.47
C LEU A 83 -15.85 10.04 11.26
N HIS A 84 -16.05 9.23 10.24
CA HIS A 84 -16.71 9.59 8.98
C HIS A 84 -16.07 10.79 8.27
N LEU A 85 -14.77 11.04 8.49
CA LEU A 85 -14.02 12.14 7.88
C LEU A 85 -13.37 11.78 6.56
N ALA A 86 -13.19 10.50 6.27
CA ALA A 86 -12.65 10.00 5.01
C ALA A 86 -13.22 8.62 4.65
N PRO A 87 -13.30 8.28 3.34
CA PRO A 87 -13.61 6.94 2.89
C PRO A 87 -12.53 5.95 3.34
N SER A 88 -12.87 4.67 3.40
CA SER A 88 -11.89 3.62 3.71
C SER A 88 -10.83 3.58 2.62
N THR A 89 -9.57 3.74 3.01
CA THR A 89 -8.43 3.63 2.11
C THR A 89 -7.36 2.78 2.78
N PHE A 90 -6.73 1.89 2.01
CA PHE A 90 -5.58 1.17 2.49
C PHE A 90 -4.46 1.10 1.45
N VAL A 91 -3.24 1.01 1.96
CA VAL A 91 -2.01 0.75 1.21
C VAL A 91 -1.37 -0.47 1.84
N GLY A 92 -1.05 -1.46 1.04
CA GLY A 92 -0.40 -2.67 1.50
C GLY A 92 0.79 -3.04 0.64
N THR A 93 1.66 -3.85 1.21
CA THR A 93 2.79 -4.45 0.51
C THR A 93 2.81 -5.95 0.75
N ALA A 94 3.23 -6.72 -0.23
CA ALA A 94 3.45 -8.15 -0.09
C ALA A 94 4.77 -8.53 -0.74
N VAL A 95 5.51 -9.42 -0.09
CA VAL A 95 6.75 -10.00 -0.61
C VAL A 95 6.61 -11.51 -0.60
N TRP A 96 6.71 -12.09 -1.78
CA TRP A 96 6.64 -13.53 -1.97
C TRP A 96 8.03 -14.12 -1.96
N VAL A 97 8.21 -15.12 -1.11
CA VAL A 97 9.45 -15.87 -0.97
C VAL A 97 9.18 -17.32 -1.33
N ARG A 98 10.04 -17.88 -2.18
CA ARG A 98 10.02 -19.29 -2.58
C ARG A 98 11.42 -19.86 -2.45
N ASP A 99 11.56 -21.03 -1.80
CA ASP A 99 12.86 -21.66 -1.55
C ASP A 99 13.88 -20.71 -0.92
N GLY A 100 13.43 -19.87 0.02
CA GLY A 100 14.27 -18.89 0.72
C GLY A 100 14.70 -17.67 -0.10
N MET A 101 14.17 -17.49 -1.33
CA MET A 101 14.47 -16.36 -2.21
C MET A 101 13.25 -15.52 -2.51
N VAL A 102 13.40 -14.19 -2.55
CA VAL A 102 12.33 -13.29 -2.97
C VAL A 102 12.06 -13.46 -4.47
N VAL A 103 10.83 -13.85 -4.83
CA VAL A 103 10.41 -14.12 -6.21
C VAL A 103 9.46 -13.08 -6.78
N GLU A 104 8.74 -12.36 -5.90
CA GLU A 104 7.80 -11.31 -6.30
C GLU A 104 7.65 -10.28 -5.19
N VAL A 105 7.42 -9.06 -5.59
CA VAL A 105 7.11 -7.93 -4.71
C VAL A 105 5.85 -7.27 -5.24
N ASP A 106 4.88 -7.07 -4.37
CA ASP A 106 3.61 -6.41 -4.67
C ASP A 106 3.42 -5.18 -3.78
N VAL A 107 2.94 -4.10 -4.39
CA VAL A 107 2.31 -2.97 -3.68
C VAL A 107 0.87 -2.90 -4.14
N PHE A 108 -0.05 -2.89 -3.22
CA PHE A 108 -1.48 -2.84 -3.55
C PHE A 108 -2.18 -1.71 -2.80
N VAL A 109 -3.10 -1.11 -3.50
CA VAL A 109 -3.94 -0.03 -2.97
C VAL A 109 -5.41 -0.34 -3.20
N ASN A 110 -6.24 0.10 -2.29
CA ASN A 110 -7.67 0.06 -2.43
C ASN A 110 -8.29 1.27 -1.75
N GLY A 111 -9.42 1.73 -2.28
CA GLY A 111 -10.24 2.78 -1.71
C GLY A 111 -11.71 2.40 -1.80
N GLU A 112 -12.53 2.95 -0.93
CA GLU A 112 -13.97 2.72 -0.96
C GLU A 112 -14.55 3.21 -2.30
N GLY A 113 -15.23 2.32 -3.02
CA GLY A 113 -15.76 2.60 -4.36
C GLY A 113 -14.72 2.55 -5.50
N LEU A 114 -13.46 2.23 -5.21
CA LEU A 114 -12.41 2.06 -6.21
C LEU A 114 -12.12 0.57 -6.46
N THR A 115 -11.70 0.24 -7.68
CA THR A 115 -11.18 -1.10 -7.98
C THR A 115 -9.78 -1.27 -7.36
N PRO A 116 -9.49 -2.39 -6.67
CA PRO A 116 -8.16 -2.64 -6.17
C PRO A 116 -7.11 -2.63 -7.29
N ILE A 117 -6.00 -1.94 -7.06
CA ILE A 117 -4.87 -1.90 -7.99
C ILE A 117 -3.62 -2.43 -7.28
N SER A 118 -2.81 -3.20 -7.98
CA SER A 118 -1.48 -3.57 -7.50
C SER A 118 -0.40 -3.32 -8.54
N LEU A 119 0.79 -2.97 -8.04
CA LEU A 119 2.04 -2.94 -8.78
C LEU A 119 2.87 -4.12 -8.32
N SER A 120 3.27 -4.96 -9.27
CA SER A 120 4.07 -6.15 -8.99
C SER A 120 5.40 -6.06 -9.72
N GLN A 121 6.48 -6.39 -9.03
CA GLN A 121 7.75 -6.70 -9.66
C GLN A 121 7.96 -8.21 -9.65
N LYS A 122 8.18 -8.80 -10.84
CA LYS A 122 8.41 -10.23 -11.04
C LYS A 122 9.69 -10.45 -11.81
N ARG A 123 10.28 -11.63 -11.64
CA ARG A 123 11.47 -12.03 -12.39
C ARG A 123 11.20 -12.21 -13.89
N ALA A 124 10.00 -12.62 -14.24
CA ALA A 124 9.59 -12.85 -15.64
C ALA A 124 8.16 -12.34 -15.86
N LEU A 125 7.90 -11.85 -17.09
CA LEU A 125 6.55 -11.50 -17.50
C LEU A 125 5.68 -12.77 -17.51
N PRO A 126 4.43 -12.67 -17.05
CA PRO A 126 3.44 -13.70 -17.32
C PRO A 126 3.26 -13.93 -18.82
N ALA A 127 2.98 -15.17 -19.21
CA ALA A 127 2.90 -15.58 -20.63
C ALA A 127 1.90 -14.77 -21.46
N GLU A 128 0.87 -14.23 -20.81
CA GLU A 128 -0.16 -13.38 -21.44
C GLU A 128 0.27 -11.93 -21.66
N CYS A 129 1.47 -11.54 -21.24
CA CYS A 129 1.98 -10.17 -21.34
C CYS A 129 2.90 -10.01 -22.55
N ALA A 130 2.59 -9.04 -23.39
CA ALA A 130 3.38 -8.70 -24.58
C ALA A 130 4.35 -7.52 -24.36
N SER A 131 4.19 -6.74 -23.29
CA SER A 131 4.96 -5.52 -23.01
C SER A 131 5.33 -5.40 -21.55
N ASN A 132 6.34 -4.58 -21.26
CA ASN A 132 6.72 -4.16 -19.90
C ASN A 132 6.56 -2.63 -19.78
N PRO A 133 5.81 -2.09 -18.82
CA PRO A 133 4.98 -2.84 -17.87
C PRO A 133 3.77 -3.52 -18.56
N CYS A 134 3.34 -4.62 -17.97
CA CYS A 134 2.14 -5.33 -18.40
C CYS A 134 0.96 -4.95 -17.50
N VAL A 135 -0.14 -4.52 -18.10
CA VAL A 135 -1.39 -4.23 -17.37
C VAL A 135 -2.35 -5.40 -17.53
N LYS A 136 -2.75 -5.99 -16.42
CA LYS A 136 -3.71 -7.10 -16.36
C LYS A 136 -4.99 -6.67 -15.67
N HIS A 137 -6.10 -7.09 -16.26
CA HIS A 137 -7.43 -6.99 -15.66
C HIS A 137 -7.83 -8.38 -15.15
N LEU A 138 -7.82 -8.54 -13.83
CA LEU A 138 -8.20 -9.80 -13.20
C LEU A 138 -9.69 -9.76 -12.88
N ALA A 139 -10.47 -10.62 -13.55
CA ALA A 139 -11.88 -10.80 -13.27
C ALA A 139 -12.11 -12.08 -12.47
N LEU A 140 -12.95 -12.02 -11.43
CA LEU A 140 -13.47 -13.23 -10.80
C LEU A 140 -14.70 -13.74 -11.57
N PRO A 141 -14.94 -15.05 -11.55
CA PRO A 141 -16.18 -15.60 -12.05
C PRO A 141 -17.38 -14.84 -11.44
N ASN A 142 -18.25 -14.33 -12.29
CA ASN A 142 -19.45 -13.55 -11.91
C ASN A 142 -19.22 -12.11 -11.41
N LYS A 143 -17.98 -11.55 -11.49
CA LYS A 143 -17.73 -10.12 -11.23
C LYS A 143 -17.13 -9.43 -12.44
N LYS A 144 -17.58 -8.18 -12.72
CA LYS A 144 -17.13 -7.43 -13.90
C LYS A 144 -15.64 -7.12 -13.89
N LEU A 145 -15.10 -6.65 -12.78
CA LEU A 145 -13.69 -6.36 -12.58
C LEU A 145 -13.35 -6.48 -11.10
N VAL A 146 -12.24 -7.12 -10.77
CA VAL A 146 -11.89 -7.39 -9.37
C VAL A 146 -10.60 -6.70 -8.95
N LYS A 147 -9.62 -6.63 -9.85
CA LYS A 147 -8.29 -6.09 -9.56
C LYS A 147 -7.60 -5.72 -10.86
N ILE A 148 -6.89 -4.59 -10.85
CA ILE A 148 -5.92 -4.24 -11.89
C ILE A 148 -4.54 -4.58 -11.35
N GLN A 149 -3.75 -5.32 -12.11
CA GLN A 149 -2.36 -5.61 -11.78
C GLN A 149 -1.44 -5.05 -12.85
N ILE A 150 -0.47 -4.23 -12.42
CA ILE A 150 0.57 -3.67 -13.27
C ILE A 150 1.87 -4.41 -12.94
N VAL A 151 2.40 -5.16 -13.89
CA VAL A 151 3.55 -6.05 -13.69
C VAL A 151 4.78 -5.47 -14.38
N PHE A 152 5.85 -5.31 -13.63
CA PHE A 152 7.18 -4.92 -14.08
C PHE A 152 8.13 -6.13 -14.00
N THR A 153 8.99 -6.28 -14.98
CA THR A 153 10.13 -7.20 -14.93
C THR A 153 11.46 -6.48 -14.85
N ASP A 154 11.49 -5.21 -15.27
CA ASP A 154 12.65 -4.35 -15.10
C ASP A 154 12.66 -3.76 -13.69
N GLU A 155 13.69 -4.12 -12.91
CA GLU A 155 13.88 -3.65 -11.54
C GLU A 155 14.12 -2.12 -11.51
N SER A 156 14.85 -1.59 -12.48
CA SER A 156 15.17 -0.16 -12.54
C SER A 156 13.93 0.66 -12.84
N GLU A 157 13.10 0.20 -13.75
CA GLU A 157 11.83 0.85 -14.06
C GLU A 157 10.87 0.81 -12.87
N PHE A 158 10.71 -0.34 -12.22
CA PHE A 158 9.89 -0.46 -11.02
C PHE A 158 10.35 0.52 -9.93
N ARG A 159 11.66 0.53 -9.63
CA ARG A 159 12.23 1.43 -8.60
C ARG A 159 12.05 2.89 -8.93
N ASN A 160 12.24 3.29 -10.18
CA ASN A 160 12.06 4.67 -10.60
C ASN A 160 10.61 5.14 -10.53
N ARG A 161 9.65 4.24 -10.75
CA ARG A 161 8.22 4.54 -10.69
C ARG A 161 7.64 4.52 -9.28
N MET A 162 8.22 3.72 -8.38
CA MET A 162 7.66 3.50 -7.02
C MET A 162 7.47 4.76 -6.17
N PRO A 163 8.41 5.73 -6.10
CA PRO A 163 8.23 6.92 -5.26
C PRO A 163 6.98 7.74 -5.59
N GLU A 164 6.59 7.73 -6.86
CA GLU A 164 5.44 8.47 -7.37
C GLU A 164 4.21 7.58 -7.60
N ALA A 165 4.38 6.26 -7.50
CA ALA A 165 3.34 5.30 -7.84
C ALA A 165 2.17 5.32 -6.87
N VAL A 166 2.43 5.52 -5.56
CA VAL A 166 1.42 5.42 -4.51
C VAL A 166 1.51 6.61 -3.55
N GLN A 167 0.39 7.28 -3.36
CA GLN A 167 0.26 8.42 -2.45
C GLN A 167 -0.15 7.96 -1.04
N ALA A 168 0.85 7.57 -0.23
CA ALA A 168 0.62 7.20 1.17
C ALA A 168 -0.09 8.29 1.99
N SER A 169 0.06 9.57 1.59
CA SER A 169 -0.61 10.72 2.22
C SER A 169 -2.14 10.63 2.20
N CYS A 170 -2.72 9.84 1.29
CA CYS A 170 -4.15 9.55 1.25
C CYS A 170 -4.69 8.99 2.57
N LEU A 171 -3.86 8.26 3.30
CA LEU A 171 -4.23 7.68 4.60
C LEU A 171 -4.37 8.73 5.72
N SER A 172 -3.84 9.93 5.52
CA SER A 172 -3.88 11.02 6.52
C SER A 172 -4.68 12.25 6.09
N ARG A 173 -5.28 12.24 4.89
CA ARG A 173 -6.09 13.36 4.39
C ARG A 173 -7.51 13.28 4.93
N ILE A 174 -8.03 14.39 5.43
CA ILE A 174 -9.48 14.59 5.60
C ILE A 174 -10.10 14.54 4.21
N HIS A 175 -11.15 13.77 4.03
CA HIS A 175 -11.78 13.37 2.76
C HIS A 175 -11.01 12.30 1.94
N GLY A 176 -9.83 11.86 2.41
CA GLY A 176 -9.06 10.78 1.77
C GLY A 176 -8.57 11.10 0.37
N CYS A 177 -8.41 10.09 -0.46
CA CYS A 177 -8.25 10.18 -1.91
C CYS A 177 -9.43 9.46 -2.57
N SER A 178 -10.12 10.14 -3.46
CA SER A 178 -11.38 9.69 -4.06
C SER A 178 -11.23 9.19 -5.49
N THR A 179 -10.09 9.42 -6.10
CA THR A 179 -9.79 9.01 -7.48
C THR A 179 -8.52 8.15 -7.54
N TYR A 180 -8.39 7.35 -8.59
CA TYR A 180 -7.17 6.58 -8.85
C TYR A 180 -5.94 7.47 -8.97
N ASN A 181 -6.06 8.59 -9.68
CA ASN A 181 -4.96 9.52 -9.90
C ASN A 181 -4.43 10.15 -8.61
N GLU A 182 -5.29 10.29 -7.61
CA GLU A 182 -4.88 10.79 -6.30
C GLU A 182 -4.20 9.69 -5.46
N LEU A 183 -4.72 8.46 -5.52
CA LEU A 183 -4.21 7.34 -4.73
C LEU A 183 -2.98 6.69 -5.37
N MET A 184 -3.00 6.59 -6.70
CA MET A 184 -1.94 5.98 -7.51
C MET A 184 -1.72 6.80 -8.79
N PRO A 185 -0.92 7.87 -8.76
CA PRO A 185 -0.66 8.75 -9.90
C PRO A 185 -0.18 8.04 -11.16
N LEU A 186 0.53 6.93 -11.02
CA LEU A 186 0.98 6.09 -12.14
C LEU A 186 -0.15 5.64 -13.07
N THR A 187 -1.39 5.55 -12.57
CA THR A 187 -2.54 5.14 -13.40
C THR A 187 -2.83 6.15 -14.51
N ARG A 188 -2.55 7.44 -14.29
CA ARG A 188 -2.66 8.47 -15.32
C ARG A 188 -1.70 8.20 -16.48
N ASP A 189 -0.44 7.92 -16.17
CA ASP A 189 0.61 7.70 -17.18
C ASP A 189 0.33 6.47 -18.04
N LEU A 190 -0.41 5.51 -17.49
CA LEU A 190 -0.81 4.28 -18.17
C LEU A 190 -2.19 4.39 -18.85
N GLY A 191 -2.81 5.57 -18.86
CA GLY A 191 -4.12 5.79 -19.48
C GLY A 191 -5.27 5.05 -18.78
N LEU A 192 -5.10 4.70 -17.50
CA LEU A 192 -6.10 3.97 -16.70
C LEU A 192 -7.13 4.89 -16.03
N ASP A 193 -7.07 6.18 -16.30
CA ASP A 193 -7.96 7.21 -15.71
C ASP A 193 -9.43 6.98 -16.00
N THR A 194 -9.73 6.37 -17.15
CA THR A 194 -11.11 6.09 -17.62
C THR A 194 -11.74 4.88 -16.94
N LEU A 195 -11.00 4.12 -16.15
CA LEU A 195 -11.53 3.02 -15.34
C LEU A 195 -12.27 3.53 -14.09
N ALA A 196 -12.78 4.78 -14.17
CA ALA A 196 -13.64 5.37 -13.18
C ALA A 196 -14.81 4.42 -12.87
N ALA A 197 -14.87 4.01 -11.60
CA ALA A 197 -16.06 3.51 -10.94
C ALA A 197 -16.97 2.63 -11.82
N PHE A 198 -16.65 1.37 -11.99
CA PHE A 198 -17.68 0.37 -12.25
C PHE A 198 -18.52 0.24 -10.96
N LYS A 199 -19.49 1.15 -10.85
CA LYS A 199 -20.58 1.03 -9.88
C LYS A 199 -21.47 -0.15 -10.22
#